data_3f3190553f83f6c82012b1c0a93a1c55
#
_entry.id   3f3190553f83f6c82012b1c0a93a1c55
#
_cell.length_a   1.000
_cell.length_b   1.000
_cell.length_c   1.000
_cell.angle_alpha   90.00
_cell.angle_beta   90.00
_cell.angle_gamma   90.00
#
_symmetry.space_group_name_H-M   'P 1'
#
loop_
_entity.id
_entity.type
_entity.pdbx_description
1 polymer ?
#
loop_
_entity_poly.entity_id
_entity_poly.type
_entity_poly.pdbx_seq_one_letter_code
_entity_poly.pdbx_strand_id
1 'polypeptide(L)'
;MSDRKRTVILMLDETIITENPPLRGCYGRRGEQVRVPISGNHDRRVIHGVINIRSGDVLLLITDIWDEYTHRCFLKMIRSHWRGWNIILFEDRGTPHTADDSLGLAGELKIEIRLLPTATPELNAMDHLWKSVKGRALANRPTENIDTSADEACRYILGMSRHQRLKAAGVLSDDFWLTG
;
A
#
# COMPACT_ATOMS: atom_id res chain seq x y z
N MET A 1 27.93 -26.41 2.02
CA MET A 1 26.54 -26.17 2.47
C MET A 1 26.01 -25.00 1.65
N SER A 2 25.05 -25.27 0.76
CA SER A 2 24.46 -24.23 -0.11
C SER A 2 23.70 -23.24 0.79
N ASP A 3 24.17 -22.01 0.80
CA ASP A 3 23.52 -20.87 1.47
C ASP A 3 22.22 -20.56 0.70
N ARG A 4 21.13 -21.27 1.03
CA ARG A 4 19.80 -20.96 0.47
C ARG A 4 19.38 -19.63 1.04
N LYS A 5 19.74 -18.56 0.33
CA LYS A 5 19.27 -17.21 0.68
C LYS A 5 17.75 -17.24 0.82
N ARG A 6 17.27 -16.79 1.96
CA ARG A 6 15.82 -16.67 2.21
C ARG A 6 15.22 -15.72 1.19
N THR A 7 14.08 -16.06 0.61
CA THR A 7 13.38 -15.25 -0.38
C THR A 7 12.12 -14.66 0.23
N VAL A 8 11.92 -13.36 0.05
CA VAL A 8 10.65 -12.67 0.35
C VAL A 8 9.92 -12.37 -0.96
N ILE A 9 8.61 -12.48 -0.91
CA ILE A 9 7.71 -12.10 -2.00
C ILE A 9 6.91 -10.91 -1.50
N LEU A 10 7.09 -9.78 -2.16
CA LEU A 10 6.54 -8.49 -1.79
C LEU A 10 5.55 -8.02 -2.85
N MET A 11 4.50 -7.33 -2.43
CA MET A 11 3.60 -6.59 -3.30
C MET A 11 3.57 -5.14 -2.88
N LEU A 12 3.87 -4.26 -3.82
CA LEU A 12 3.94 -2.82 -3.66
C LEU A 12 2.75 -2.15 -4.35
N ASP A 13 2.24 -1.11 -3.74
CA ASP A 13 1.22 -0.23 -4.31
C ASP A 13 1.20 1.11 -3.56
N GLU A 14 0.68 2.15 -4.20
CA GLU A 14 0.49 3.45 -3.60
C GLU A 14 -0.99 3.76 -3.43
N THR A 15 -1.26 4.61 -2.47
CA THR A 15 -2.59 5.20 -2.31
C THR A 15 -2.50 6.70 -2.09
N ILE A 16 -3.42 7.42 -2.71
CA ILE A 16 -3.59 8.85 -2.48
C ILE A 16 -4.63 9.02 -1.38
N ILE A 17 -4.25 9.73 -0.33
CA ILE A 17 -5.13 10.23 0.71
C ILE A 17 -5.41 11.69 0.42
N THR A 18 -6.68 12.06 0.45
CA THR A 18 -7.15 13.44 0.25
C THR A 18 -7.75 13.95 1.55
N GLU A 19 -7.75 15.26 1.75
CA GLU A 19 -8.29 15.90 2.93
C GLU A 19 -9.79 15.61 3.09
N ASN A 20 -10.51 15.53 1.97
CA ASN A 20 -11.91 15.11 2.00
C ASN A 20 -12.00 13.58 2.15
N PRO A 21 -12.70 13.08 3.18
CA PRO A 21 -12.79 11.66 3.42
C PRO A 21 -13.59 10.94 2.32
N PRO A 22 -13.28 9.68 2.01
CA PRO A 22 -14.12 8.88 1.13
C PRO A 22 -15.51 8.71 1.76
N LEU A 23 -16.55 9.05 1.00
CA LEU A 23 -17.93 8.92 1.47
C LEU A 23 -18.43 7.49 1.27
N ARG A 24 -19.05 6.94 2.30
CA ARG A 24 -19.72 5.63 2.27
C ARG A 24 -21.09 5.71 2.91
N GLY A 25 -21.99 4.85 2.45
CA GLY A 25 -23.29 4.67 3.09
C GLY A 25 -23.10 4.33 4.57
N CYS A 26 -23.83 5.02 5.44
CA CYS A 26 -23.84 4.78 6.87
C CYS A 26 -25.28 4.83 7.38
N TYR A 27 -25.49 4.18 8.53
CA TYR A 27 -26.79 4.22 9.20
C TYR A 27 -26.96 5.55 9.91
N GLY A 28 -28.14 6.16 9.76
CA GLY A 28 -28.57 7.35 10.48
C GLY A 28 -29.93 7.14 11.14
N ARG A 29 -30.39 8.11 11.90
CA ARG A 29 -31.76 8.10 12.44
C ARG A 29 -32.75 8.18 11.29
N ARG A 30 -33.87 7.46 11.42
CA ARG A 30 -34.94 7.48 10.42
C ARG A 30 -35.46 8.91 10.23
N GLY A 31 -35.43 9.40 8.98
CA GLY A 31 -35.86 10.75 8.65
C GLY A 31 -34.75 11.82 8.73
N GLU A 32 -33.53 11.48 9.17
CA GLU A 32 -32.40 12.39 9.20
C GLU A 32 -31.39 12.04 8.12
N GLN A 33 -30.95 13.03 7.34
CA GLN A 33 -29.86 12.85 6.38
C GLN A 33 -28.53 12.99 7.13
N VAL A 34 -27.71 11.95 7.09
CA VAL A 34 -26.34 12.01 7.63
C VAL A 34 -25.51 12.95 6.76
N ARG A 35 -24.89 13.94 7.38
CA ARG A 35 -24.00 14.90 6.74
C ARG A 35 -22.57 14.67 7.21
N VAL A 36 -21.65 14.57 6.26
CA VAL A 36 -20.20 14.53 6.53
C VAL A 36 -19.65 15.90 6.15
N PRO A 37 -19.07 16.65 7.09
CA PRO A 37 -18.42 17.91 6.74
C PRO A 37 -17.23 17.64 5.83
N ILE A 38 -17.10 18.45 4.79
CA ILE A 38 -15.97 18.44 3.88
C ILE A 38 -15.30 19.81 3.93
N SER A 39 -13.95 19.84 3.91
CA SER A 39 -13.18 21.06 3.72
C SER A 39 -13.19 21.43 2.24
N GLY A 40 -13.06 22.72 1.93
CA GLY A 40 -12.85 23.18 0.56
C GLY A 40 -11.41 22.94 0.05
N ASN A 41 -10.53 22.37 0.87
CA ASN A 41 -9.14 22.13 0.55
C ASN A 41 -8.95 20.87 -0.28
N HIS A 42 -7.86 20.85 -1.06
CA HIS A 42 -7.53 19.76 -1.97
C HIS A 42 -6.15 19.17 -1.67
N ASP A 43 -5.69 19.32 -0.44
CA ASP A 43 -4.42 18.76 -0.02
C ASP A 43 -4.46 17.23 -0.08
N ARG A 44 -3.31 16.66 -0.43
CA ARG A 44 -3.16 15.23 -0.59
C ARG A 44 -1.82 14.74 -0.06
N ARG A 45 -1.78 13.48 0.34
CA ARG A 45 -0.54 12.73 0.61
C ARG A 45 -0.56 11.43 -0.15
N VAL A 46 0.60 10.97 -0.53
CA VAL A 46 0.79 9.64 -1.12
C VAL A 46 1.37 8.73 -0.03
N ILE A 47 0.79 7.56 0.12
CA ILE A 47 1.37 6.53 0.98
C ILE A 47 1.83 5.39 0.08
N HIS A 48 3.15 5.18 0.02
CA HIS A 48 3.74 4.01 -0.58
C HIS A 48 3.67 2.88 0.43
N GLY A 49 3.24 1.72 0.01
CA GLY A 49 3.13 0.56 0.88
C GLY A 49 3.64 -0.70 0.21
N VAL A 50 4.27 -1.55 1.00
CA VAL A 50 4.66 -2.89 0.56
C VAL A 50 4.31 -3.89 1.63
N ILE A 51 3.78 -5.04 1.23
CA ILE A 51 3.46 -6.17 2.11
C ILE A 51 4.22 -7.43 1.71
N ASN A 52 4.79 -8.11 2.68
CA ASN A 52 5.28 -9.46 2.52
C ASN A 52 4.10 -10.44 2.62
N ILE A 53 3.74 -11.05 1.51
CA ILE A 53 2.56 -11.93 1.41
C ILE A 53 2.68 -13.24 2.20
N ARG A 54 3.86 -13.59 2.69
CA ARG A 54 4.06 -14.79 3.53
C ARG A 54 3.99 -14.47 5.02
N SER A 55 4.50 -13.32 5.44
CA SER A 55 4.60 -12.98 6.86
C SER A 55 3.58 -11.94 7.32
N GLY A 56 2.98 -11.17 6.41
CA GLY A 56 2.15 -10.01 6.75
C GLY A 56 2.96 -8.83 7.28
N ASP A 57 4.29 -8.86 7.12
CA ASP A 57 5.14 -7.72 7.45
C ASP A 57 4.96 -6.62 6.41
N VAL A 58 4.93 -5.35 6.85
CA VAL A 58 4.65 -4.20 5.99
C VAL A 58 5.67 -3.11 6.22
N LEU A 59 5.94 -2.34 5.16
CA LEU A 59 6.69 -1.09 5.22
C LEU A 59 5.86 -0.01 4.56
N LEU A 60 5.82 1.18 5.15
CA LEU A 60 5.03 2.32 4.69
C LEU A 60 5.91 3.56 4.63
N LEU A 61 5.67 4.42 3.63
CA LEU A 61 6.32 5.71 3.47
C LEU A 61 5.28 6.74 3.04
N ILE A 62 5.15 7.85 3.77
CA ILE A 62 4.30 8.99 3.41
C ILE A 62 5.14 10.00 2.65
N THR A 63 4.62 10.50 1.52
CA THR A 63 5.24 11.53 0.69
C THR A 63 4.20 12.53 0.20
N ASP A 64 4.66 13.70 -0.26
CA ASP A 64 3.78 14.71 -0.85
C ASP A 64 3.41 14.38 -2.30
N ILE A 65 4.29 13.67 -3.00
CA ILE A 65 4.17 13.38 -4.43
C ILE A 65 4.45 11.90 -4.71
N TRP A 66 3.88 11.43 -5.82
CA TRP A 66 4.19 10.14 -6.40
C TRP A 66 4.99 10.36 -7.68
N ASP A 67 6.27 10.15 -7.59
CA ASP A 67 7.21 10.29 -8.70
C ASP A 67 8.30 9.22 -8.65
N GLU A 68 9.15 9.24 -9.65
CA GLU A 68 10.28 8.33 -9.75
C GLU A 68 11.27 8.47 -8.59
N TYR A 69 11.48 9.67 -8.09
CA TYR A 69 12.39 9.90 -6.97
C TYR A 69 11.88 9.25 -5.68
N THR A 70 10.61 9.46 -5.34
CA THR A 70 9.99 8.87 -4.15
C THR A 70 9.93 7.35 -4.25
N HIS A 71 9.64 6.80 -5.44
CA HIS A 71 9.69 5.36 -5.68
C HIS A 71 11.10 4.79 -5.44
N ARG A 72 12.14 5.42 -5.99
CA ARG A 72 13.55 5.02 -5.76
C ARG A 72 13.96 5.08 -4.30
N CYS A 73 13.50 6.10 -3.56
CA CYS A 73 13.70 6.17 -2.11
C CYS A 73 13.06 4.97 -1.40
N PHE A 74 11.85 4.59 -1.83
CA PHE A 74 11.14 3.45 -1.23
C PHE A 74 11.82 2.12 -1.56
N LEU A 75 12.34 1.91 -2.78
CA LEU A 75 13.15 0.73 -3.11
C LEU A 75 14.38 0.58 -2.19
N LYS A 76 15.07 1.67 -1.88
CA LYS A 76 16.20 1.65 -0.93
C LYS A 76 15.75 1.27 0.47
N MET A 77 14.59 1.76 0.93
CA MET A 77 14.01 1.39 2.21
C MET A 77 13.65 -0.11 2.25
N ILE A 78 13.01 -0.62 1.18
CA ILE A 78 12.69 -2.05 1.02
C ILE A 78 13.97 -2.89 1.13
N ARG A 79 15.03 -2.53 0.41
CA ARG A 79 16.31 -3.24 0.48
C ARG A 79 16.92 -3.23 1.88
N SER A 80 16.83 -2.11 2.58
CA SER A 80 17.34 -1.97 3.94
C SER A 80 16.57 -2.84 4.93
N HIS A 81 15.23 -2.87 4.82
CA HIS A 81 14.34 -3.63 5.70
C HIS A 81 14.54 -5.14 5.54
N TRP A 82 14.61 -5.64 4.29
CA TRP A 82 14.87 -7.05 3.99
C TRP A 82 16.34 -7.30 3.60
N ARG A 83 17.25 -6.73 4.38
CA ARG A 83 18.69 -6.89 4.15
C ARG A 83 19.10 -8.36 4.19
N GLY A 84 19.86 -8.80 3.18
CA GLY A 84 20.37 -10.18 3.07
C GLY A 84 19.36 -11.20 2.53
N TRP A 85 18.14 -10.78 2.20
CA TRP A 85 17.15 -11.63 1.54
C TRP A 85 17.17 -11.48 0.03
N ASN A 86 16.78 -12.53 -0.69
CA ASN A 86 16.36 -12.37 -2.07
C ASN A 86 14.99 -11.71 -2.08
N ILE A 87 14.81 -10.65 -2.87
CA ILE A 87 13.56 -9.91 -2.96
C ILE A 87 12.96 -10.10 -4.34
N ILE A 88 11.73 -10.61 -4.38
CA ILE A 88 10.85 -10.58 -5.55
C ILE A 88 9.77 -9.57 -5.23
N LEU A 89 9.70 -8.49 -6.02
CA LEU A 89 8.77 -7.39 -5.81
C LEU A 89 7.78 -7.33 -6.98
N PHE A 90 6.49 -7.48 -6.66
CA PHE A 90 5.40 -7.27 -7.60
C PHE A 90 4.88 -5.84 -7.46
N GLU A 91 4.72 -5.15 -8.58
CA GLU A 91 4.17 -3.82 -8.67
C GLU A 91 3.40 -3.64 -9.99
N ASP A 92 2.58 -2.62 -10.10
CA ASP A 92 1.87 -2.31 -11.32
C ASP A 92 2.79 -1.65 -12.37
N ARG A 93 2.21 -1.26 -13.50
CA ARG A 93 2.94 -0.60 -14.60
C ARG A 93 2.86 0.93 -14.53
N GLY A 94 2.77 1.50 -13.34
CA GLY A 94 2.83 2.94 -13.15
C GLY A 94 4.11 3.55 -13.74
N THR A 95 4.04 4.80 -14.17
CA THR A 95 5.19 5.48 -14.79
C THR A 95 6.43 5.48 -13.90
N PRO A 96 6.36 5.75 -12.58
CA PRO A 96 7.52 5.69 -11.70
C PRO A 96 8.13 4.29 -11.59
N HIS A 97 7.31 3.22 -11.70
CA HIS A 97 7.74 1.84 -11.58
C HIS A 97 8.49 1.35 -12.82
N THR A 98 8.10 1.86 -14.00
CA THR A 98 8.68 1.44 -15.29
C THR A 98 9.78 2.36 -15.80
N ALA A 99 10.11 3.42 -15.07
CA ALA A 99 11.17 4.34 -15.42
C ALA A 99 12.55 3.63 -15.41
N ASP A 100 13.37 3.92 -16.39
CA ASP A 100 14.68 3.28 -16.58
C ASP A 100 15.58 3.40 -15.35
N ASP A 101 15.59 4.57 -14.70
CA ASP A 101 16.37 4.80 -13.49
C ASP A 101 15.84 3.99 -12.29
N SER A 102 14.53 3.79 -12.19
CA SER A 102 13.93 2.95 -11.15
C SER A 102 14.30 1.48 -11.35
N LEU A 103 14.18 0.99 -12.57
CA LEU A 103 14.56 -0.40 -12.92
C LEU A 103 16.07 -0.62 -12.79
N GLY A 104 16.89 0.36 -13.19
CA GLY A 104 18.33 0.35 -12.99
C GLY A 104 18.71 0.23 -11.52
N LEU A 105 18.13 1.08 -10.67
CA LEU A 105 18.35 1.03 -9.22
C LEU A 105 17.88 -0.29 -8.60
N ALA A 106 16.73 -0.83 -9.02
CA ALA A 106 16.26 -2.12 -8.53
C ALA A 106 17.27 -3.23 -8.83
N GLY A 107 17.86 -3.22 -10.03
CA GLY A 107 18.96 -4.14 -10.41
C GLY A 107 20.19 -3.99 -9.51
N GLU A 108 20.66 -2.78 -9.25
CA GLU A 108 21.77 -2.50 -8.33
C GLU A 108 21.48 -3.00 -6.91
N LEU A 109 20.24 -2.79 -6.44
CA LEU A 109 19.76 -3.24 -5.13
C LEU A 109 19.48 -4.74 -5.07
N LYS A 110 19.59 -5.47 -6.19
CA LYS A 110 19.26 -6.90 -6.31
C LYS A 110 17.81 -7.17 -5.87
N ILE A 111 16.88 -6.34 -6.35
CA ILE A 111 15.44 -6.52 -6.25
C ILE A 111 14.95 -7.00 -7.62
N GLU A 112 14.36 -8.18 -7.66
CA GLU A 112 13.73 -8.71 -8.86
C GLU A 112 12.33 -8.10 -9.00
N ILE A 113 12.15 -7.16 -9.93
CA ILE A 113 10.86 -6.55 -10.23
C ILE A 113 10.04 -7.47 -11.12
N ARG A 114 8.78 -7.67 -10.79
CA ARG A 114 7.77 -8.37 -11.59
C ARG A 114 6.55 -7.48 -11.75
N LEU A 115 6.33 -6.99 -12.97
CA LEU A 115 5.21 -6.13 -13.27
C LEU A 115 3.92 -6.95 -13.41
N LEU A 116 2.89 -6.54 -12.67
CA LEU A 116 1.55 -7.10 -12.80
C LEU A 116 0.95 -6.77 -14.18
N PRO A 117 -0.01 -7.55 -14.69
CA PRO A 117 -0.75 -7.20 -15.89
C PRO A 117 -1.43 -5.83 -15.74
N THR A 118 -1.63 -5.14 -16.86
CA THR A 118 -2.30 -3.84 -16.85
C THR A 118 -3.75 -3.96 -16.39
N ALA A 119 -4.19 -3.02 -15.54
CA ALA A 119 -5.56 -2.93 -15.05
C ALA A 119 -6.07 -4.18 -14.29
N THR A 120 -5.20 -4.80 -13.49
CA THR A 120 -5.53 -5.96 -12.64
C THR A 120 -5.28 -5.66 -11.15
N PRO A 121 -5.92 -4.63 -10.55
CA PRO A 121 -5.70 -4.28 -9.15
C PRO A 121 -6.09 -5.41 -8.19
N GLU A 122 -6.96 -6.32 -8.62
CA GLU A 122 -7.36 -7.50 -7.85
C GLU A 122 -6.21 -8.48 -7.59
N LEU A 123 -5.15 -8.41 -8.38
CA LEU A 123 -3.95 -9.23 -8.17
C LEU A 123 -2.99 -8.63 -7.14
N ASN A 124 -3.16 -7.36 -6.78
CA ASN A 124 -2.27 -6.69 -5.85
C ASN A 124 -2.81 -6.73 -4.41
N ALA A 125 -2.14 -7.51 -3.56
CA ALA A 125 -2.51 -7.65 -2.15
C ALA A 125 -2.47 -6.30 -1.40
N MET A 126 -1.60 -5.37 -1.80
CA MET A 126 -1.51 -4.06 -1.16
C MET A 126 -2.72 -3.17 -1.51
N ASP A 127 -3.25 -3.24 -2.76
CA ASP A 127 -4.49 -2.53 -3.15
C ASP A 127 -5.70 -2.99 -2.30
N HIS A 128 -5.81 -4.29 -2.02
CA HIS A 128 -6.84 -4.80 -1.11
C HIS A 128 -6.71 -4.22 0.30
N LEU A 129 -5.49 -4.08 0.80
CA LEU A 129 -5.23 -3.48 2.10
C LEU A 129 -5.63 -2.00 2.11
N TRP A 130 -5.34 -1.25 1.02
CA TRP A 130 -5.78 0.14 0.85
C TRP A 130 -7.31 0.28 0.82
N LYS A 131 -8.03 -0.62 0.18
CA LYS A 131 -9.50 -0.66 0.22
C LYS A 131 -10.03 -0.81 1.64
N SER A 132 -9.36 -1.64 2.46
CA SER A 132 -9.69 -1.77 3.88
C SER A 132 -9.45 -0.47 4.66
N VAL A 133 -8.32 0.20 4.43
CA VAL A 133 -8.00 1.51 5.04
C VAL A 133 -9.04 2.56 4.69
N LYS A 134 -9.28 2.76 3.39
CA LYS A 134 -10.25 3.75 2.90
C LYS A 134 -11.66 3.49 3.42
N GLY A 135 -12.02 2.22 3.56
CA GLY A 135 -13.36 1.83 3.99
C GLY A 135 -13.61 1.82 5.48
N ARG A 136 -12.60 1.60 6.29
CA ARG A 136 -12.75 1.40 7.74
C ARG A 136 -12.09 2.48 8.59
N ALA A 137 -10.94 2.98 8.16
CA ALA A 137 -10.21 4.00 8.90
C ALA A 137 -10.65 5.41 8.52
N LEU A 138 -10.80 5.70 7.22
CA LEU A 138 -10.99 7.06 6.71
C LEU A 138 -12.43 7.38 6.29
N ALA A 139 -13.27 6.38 6.00
CA ALA A 139 -14.62 6.63 5.48
C ALA A 139 -15.47 7.48 6.44
N ASN A 140 -16.09 8.54 5.91
CA ASN A 140 -16.96 9.46 6.61
C ASN A 140 -16.32 10.15 7.83
N ARG A 141 -14.99 10.16 7.93
CA ARG A 141 -14.24 10.76 9.05
C ARG A 141 -13.49 11.99 8.56
N PRO A 142 -14.01 13.18 8.75
CA PRO A 142 -13.26 14.40 8.49
C PRO A 142 -12.11 14.50 9.49
N THR A 143 -10.95 14.91 9.02
CA THR A 143 -9.77 15.16 9.85
C THR A 143 -9.40 16.63 9.82
N GLU A 144 -8.65 17.10 10.80
CA GLU A 144 -8.26 18.51 10.90
C GLU A 144 -7.31 18.93 9.77
N ASN A 145 -6.48 17.98 9.33
CA ASN A 145 -5.52 18.19 8.24
C ASN A 145 -5.14 16.85 7.58
N ILE A 146 -4.51 16.96 6.42
CA ILE A 146 -4.14 15.83 5.59
C ILE A 146 -3.09 14.92 6.25
N ASP A 147 -2.16 15.48 7.02
CA ASP A 147 -1.11 14.69 7.68
C ASP A 147 -1.72 13.77 8.74
N THR A 148 -2.71 14.27 9.48
CA THR A 148 -3.48 13.44 10.43
C THR A 148 -4.17 12.28 9.72
N SER A 149 -4.78 12.52 8.53
CA SER A 149 -5.43 11.46 7.75
C SER A 149 -4.42 10.40 7.28
N ALA A 150 -3.26 10.82 6.80
CA ALA A 150 -2.21 9.92 6.36
C ALA A 150 -1.63 9.10 7.53
N ASP A 151 -1.42 9.74 8.66
CA ASP A 151 -0.98 9.07 9.90
C ASP A 151 -2.00 8.06 10.43
N GLU A 152 -3.30 8.38 10.36
CA GLU A 152 -4.36 7.46 10.76
C GLU A 152 -4.42 6.24 9.84
N ALA A 153 -4.25 6.43 8.54
CA ALA A 153 -4.16 5.34 7.59
C ALA A 153 -3.01 4.39 7.91
N CYS A 154 -1.82 4.93 8.18
CA CYS A 154 -0.65 4.16 8.57
C CYS A 154 -0.85 3.46 9.92
N ARG A 155 -1.35 4.17 10.93
CA ARG A 155 -1.65 3.59 12.27
C ARG A 155 -2.65 2.46 12.20
N TYR A 156 -3.66 2.56 11.34
CA TYR A 156 -4.63 1.49 11.13
C TYR A 156 -3.96 0.20 10.64
N ILE A 157 -3.09 0.28 9.64
CA ILE A 157 -2.36 -0.89 9.14
C ILE A 157 -1.39 -1.44 10.18
N LEU A 158 -0.61 -0.57 10.81
CA LEU A 158 0.41 -0.97 11.78
C LEU A 158 -0.20 -1.57 13.05
N GLY A 159 -1.42 -1.13 13.43
CA GLY A 159 -2.17 -1.68 14.55
C GLY A 159 -2.76 -3.07 14.31
N MET A 160 -2.84 -3.53 13.06
CA MET A 160 -3.26 -4.89 12.74
C MET A 160 -2.16 -5.90 13.07
N SER A 161 -2.55 -7.09 13.54
CA SER A 161 -1.64 -8.23 13.58
C SER A 161 -1.24 -8.64 12.16
N ARG A 162 -0.12 -9.36 12.02
CA ARG A 162 0.33 -9.90 10.72
C ARG A 162 -0.76 -10.73 10.03
N HIS A 163 -1.45 -11.58 10.78
CA HIS A 163 -2.56 -12.38 10.27
C HIS A 163 -3.74 -11.52 9.78
N GLN A 164 -4.09 -10.45 10.52
CA GLN A 164 -5.15 -9.53 10.09
C GLN A 164 -4.78 -8.80 8.80
N ARG A 165 -3.51 -8.41 8.62
CA ARG A 165 -3.03 -7.81 7.38
C ARG A 165 -3.13 -8.77 6.20
N LEU A 166 -2.68 -10.02 6.35
CA LEU A 166 -2.80 -11.03 5.30
C LEU A 166 -4.27 -11.30 4.93
N LYS A 167 -5.16 -11.34 5.92
CA LYS A 167 -6.60 -11.48 5.69
C LYS A 167 -7.18 -10.27 4.95
N ALA A 168 -6.86 -9.05 5.39
CA ALA A 168 -7.34 -7.82 4.75
C ALA A 168 -6.77 -7.64 3.34
N ALA A 169 -5.56 -8.12 3.09
CA ALA A 169 -4.90 -8.14 1.79
C ALA A 169 -5.40 -9.26 0.85
N GLY A 170 -6.35 -10.09 1.29
CA GLY A 170 -6.89 -11.19 0.49
C GLY A 170 -5.97 -12.40 0.32
N VAL A 171 -4.78 -12.37 0.92
CA VAL A 171 -3.75 -13.42 0.75
C VAL A 171 -4.18 -14.78 1.32
N LEU A 172 -5.05 -14.76 2.32
CA LEU A 172 -5.59 -15.98 2.95
C LEU A 172 -6.87 -16.50 2.28
N SER A 173 -7.25 -15.94 1.13
CA SER A 173 -8.35 -16.44 0.32
C SER A 173 -7.92 -17.64 -0.50
N ASP A 174 -8.82 -18.60 -0.71
CA ASP A 174 -8.58 -19.75 -1.60
C ASP A 174 -8.36 -19.32 -3.07
N ASP A 175 -8.84 -18.13 -3.43
CA ASP A 175 -8.71 -17.56 -4.78
C ASP A 175 -7.40 -16.73 -4.96
N PHE A 176 -6.50 -16.68 -3.98
CA PHE A 176 -5.28 -15.92 -4.11
C PHE A 176 -4.32 -16.57 -5.11
N TRP A 177 -4.05 -15.90 -6.21
CA TRP A 177 -3.36 -16.43 -7.39
C TRP A 177 -1.90 -16.91 -7.18
N LEU A 178 -1.24 -16.52 -6.08
CA LEU A 178 0.13 -16.96 -5.76
C LEU A 178 0.20 -18.14 -4.79
N THR A 179 -0.92 -18.78 -4.46
CA THR A 179 -0.99 -19.93 -3.55
C THR A 179 -1.01 -21.29 -4.27
N GLY A 180 -0.63 -21.33 -5.54
CA GLY A 180 -0.47 -22.56 -6.30
C GLY A 180 0.85 -23.30 -6.02
#